data_20e2f5ac28da13063a54202bb9a2f42c
#
_entry.id   20e2f5ac28da13063a54202bb9a2f42c
#
_cell.length_a   1.000
_cell.length_b   1.000
_cell.length_c   1.000
_cell.angle_alpha   90.00
_cell.angle_beta   90.00
_cell.angle_gamma   90.00
#
_symmetry.space_group_name_H-M   'P 1'
#
loop_
_entity.id
_entity.type
_entity.pdbx_description
1 polymer ?
#
loop_
_entity_poly.entity_id
_entity_poly.type
_entity_poly.pdbx_seq_one_letter_code
_entity_poly.pdbx_strand_id
1 'polypeptide(L)'
;MLVAARFLTLTDKGLSFVKIASPKLHTANLNANDEALLRCKTALEHKDRGDYAGAQETMRPLWKRVGERPKTTGLNPSVSAEVLLCVGILTSWIGSKNQVGDAQELAKDLITQSMTYFESSRDGIKVAVAQSEIAYCYYREGTLNEARSWLHDALDKLTFEGAARARALLKLTTVECSAARFHEALELLNDNEALFRKITNHTIKGGYHSELAIIFRNLATTESRSEYFRRAINEYKEAENQFRLAHNPIFRADVINNVGFLLFKLSRYKEAHKYFDEARRLTGRFRDKARTAQIDDSRAQVLIAQGRLAEAERIARRAISALKKSGHFCMMAETLITQGIALARLGQTVHAHFIFRQAIESAHQVNALNICGLAALTLIEEIQELPQNVLQAAYRQAREWLANSQSPELKLKLADVACRVVASVPTEMNTDEASEILLTEPGGLKTQLEKHEGLVIGRALAEVDGKVTRAATLLEIRYQSLAYIIEHRHPDLISKRTPIRRRQRSKKDVKK
;
A
#
# COMPACT_ATOMS: atom_id res chain seq x y z
N MET A 1 -9.04 5.53 -3.75
CA MET A 1 -8.45 5.71 -5.07
C MET A 1 -7.11 5.03 -5.31
N LEU A 2 -6.60 4.28 -4.40
CA LEU A 2 -5.36 3.47 -4.55
C LEU A 2 -5.59 2.07 -5.18
N VAL A 3 -6.76 1.82 -5.76
CA VAL A 3 -7.14 0.50 -6.32
C VAL A 3 -6.42 0.15 -7.62
N ALA A 4 -5.79 1.09 -8.29
CA ALA A 4 -5.24 0.89 -9.62
C ALA A 4 -3.81 0.33 -9.70
N ALA A 5 -2.97 0.62 -8.75
CA ALA A 5 -1.62 0.04 -8.71
C ALA A 5 -1.60 -1.42 -8.23
N ARG A 6 -2.77 -2.03 -8.03
CA ARG A 6 -2.93 -3.28 -7.28
C ARG A 6 -3.37 -4.51 -8.06
N PHE A 7 -3.23 -4.51 -9.36
CA PHE A 7 -3.41 -5.77 -10.07
C PHE A 7 -2.47 -6.89 -9.62
N LEU A 8 -1.52 -6.59 -8.71
CA LEU A 8 -0.40 -7.48 -8.44
C LEU A 8 -0.04 -7.71 -6.98
N THR A 9 -0.72 -7.10 -6.01
CA THR A 9 -0.42 -7.29 -4.58
C THR A 9 -1.65 -7.71 -3.81
N LEU A 10 -1.96 -8.99 -3.77
CA LEU A 10 -3.04 -9.52 -2.93
C LEU A 10 -2.61 -10.79 -2.21
N THR A 11 -2.73 -10.72 -0.91
CA THR A 11 -2.18 -11.63 0.08
C THR A 11 -3.20 -12.62 0.61
N ASP A 12 -2.75 -13.79 1.05
CA ASP A 12 -3.59 -14.81 1.67
C ASP A 12 -2.89 -15.52 2.83
N LYS A 13 -3.45 -15.46 4.00
CA LYS A 13 -3.18 -16.40 5.08
C LYS A 13 -4.50 -17.04 5.53
N GLY A 14 -4.59 -18.34 5.36
CA GLY A 14 -5.61 -19.17 5.97
C GLY A 14 -6.84 -19.42 5.12
N LEU A 15 -6.70 -20.24 4.07
CA LEU A 15 -7.83 -20.80 3.32
C LEU A 15 -7.83 -22.32 3.38
N SER A 16 -8.92 -22.86 3.92
CA SER A 16 -9.30 -24.21 3.54
C SER A 16 -9.81 -24.16 2.09
N PHE A 17 -9.01 -24.73 1.19
CA PHE A 17 -9.28 -24.72 -0.23
C PHE A 17 -10.51 -25.56 -0.58
N VAL A 18 -11.42 -25.00 -1.40
CA VAL A 18 -12.07 -25.86 -2.39
C VAL A 18 -10.96 -26.21 -3.38
N LYS A 19 -10.46 -27.44 -3.29
CA LYS A 19 -9.68 -28.03 -4.36
C LYS A 19 -10.53 -27.92 -5.62
N ILE A 20 -10.24 -26.94 -6.47
CA ILE A 20 -10.43 -27.15 -7.89
C ILE A 20 -9.53 -28.36 -8.11
N ALA A 21 -10.10 -29.51 -8.46
CA ALA A 21 -9.33 -30.71 -8.64
C ALA A 21 -8.23 -30.39 -9.65
N SER A 22 -7.02 -30.14 -9.13
CA SER A 22 -5.85 -29.99 -9.98
C SER A 22 -5.81 -31.29 -10.76
N PRO A 23 -5.80 -31.26 -12.09
CA PRO A 23 -5.60 -32.49 -12.85
C PRO A 23 -4.35 -33.13 -12.25
N LYS A 24 -4.47 -34.37 -11.76
CA LYS A 24 -3.32 -35.11 -11.24
C LYS A 24 -2.27 -35.03 -12.34
N LEU A 25 -1.13 -34.36 -12.08
CA LEU A 25 -0.03 -34.39 -13.00
C LEU A 25 0.30 -35.86 -13.26
N HIS A 26 0.14 -36.29 -14.49
CA HIS A 26 0.54 -37.65 -14.90
C HIS A 26 2.08 -37.66 -15.02
N THR A 27 2.75 -37.85 -13.89
CA THR A 27 4.22 -37.88 -13.82
C THR A 27 4.76 -39.33 -13.78
N ALA A 28 3.90 -40.34 -13.73
CA ALA A 28 4.28 -41.71 -13.41
C ALA A 28 5.31 -42.36 -14.37
N ASN A 29 5.54 -41.78 -15.57
CA ASN A 29 6.49 -42.30 -16.55
C ASN A 29 7.51 -41.28 -17.04
N LEU A 30 7.64 -40.12 -16.33
CA LEU A 30 8.59 -39.07 -16.71
C LEU A 30 9.92 -39.25 -15.96
N ASN A 31 11.02 -38.95 -16.62
CA ASN A 31 12.28 -38.79 -15.91
C ASN A 31 12.28 -37.50 -15.07
N ALA A 32 13.23 -37.38 -14.17
CA ALA A 32 13.27 -36.25 -13.22
C ALA A 32 13.32 -34.86 -13.90
N ASN A 33 13.97 -34.74 -15.04
CA ASN A 33 14.07 -33.49 -15.81
C ASN A 33 12.73 -33.12 -16.45
N ASP A 34 12.08 -34.05 -17.12
CA ASP A 34 10.80 -33.82 -17.79
C ASP A 34 9.69 -33.52 -16.75
N GLU A 35 9.73 -34.24 -15.61
CA GLU A 35 8.83 -33.95 -14.49
C GLU A 35 9.02 -32.53 -13.97
N ALA A 36 10.26 -32.10 -13.75
CA ALA A 36 10.57 -30.77 -13.25
C ALA A 36 10.07 -29.67 -14.21
N LEU A 37 10.31 -29.82 -15.52
CA LEU A 37 9.84 -28.89 -16.55
C LEU A 37 8.31 -28.83 -16.60
N LEU A 38 7.63 -29.98 -16.54
CA LEU A 38 6.17 -30.04 -16.53
C LEU A 38 5.61 -29.33 -15.29
N ARG A 39 6.23 -29.52 -14.11
CA ARG A 39 5.84 -28.86 -12.86
C ARG A 39 6.02 -27.35 -12.97
N CYS A 40 7.14 -26.86 -13.49
CA CYS A 40 7.37 -25.43 -13.72
C CYS A 40 6.30 -24.82 -14.63
N LYS A 41 6.03 -25.45 -15.78
CA LYS A 41 5.01 -25.01 -16.72
C LYS A 41 3.64 -24.92 -16.05
N THR A 42 3.21 -26.00 -15.39
CA THR A 42 1.89 -26.06 -14.73
C THR A 42 1.78 -25.07 -13.58
N ALA A 43 2.85 -24.88 -12.79
CA ALA A 43 2.87 -23.91 -11.71
C ALA A 43 2.74 -22.46 -12.21
N LEU A 44 3.40 -22.12 -13.31
CA LEU A 44 3.25 -20.80 -13.95
C LEU A 44 1.85 -20.61 -14.55
N GLU A 45 1.23 -21.66 -15.10
CA GLU A 45 -0.18 -21.62 -15.54
C GLU A 45 -1.14 -21.37 -14.35
N HIS A 46 -0.92 -22.03 -13.21
CA HIS A 46 -1.66 -21.75 -11.97
C HIS A 46 -1.47 -20.29 -11.52
N LYS A 47 -0.22 -19.81 -11.52
CA LYS A 47 0.08 -18.40 -11.20
C LYS A 47 -0.68 -17.44 -12.14
N ASP A 48 -0.68 -17.70 -13.44
CA ASP A 48 -1.35 -16.86 -14.44
C ASP A 48 -2.88 -16.84 -14.27
N ARG A 49 -3.45 -17.87 -13.62
CA ARG A 49 -4.87 -17.93 -13.21
C ARG A 49 -5.11 -17.37 -11.80
N GLY A 50 -4.05 -16.87 -11.13
CA GLY A 50 -4.13 -16.37 -9.75
C GLY A 50 -4.21 -17.48 -8.68
N ASP A 51 -4.12 -18.76 -9.07
CA ASP A 51 -4.12 -19.92 -8.17
C ASP A 51 -2.71 -20.17 -7.62
N TYR A 52 -2.28 -19.31 -6.72
CA TYR A 52 -0.94 -19.40 -6.12
C TYR A 52 -0.75 -20.63 -5.24
N ALA A 53 -1.84 -21.14 -4.65
CA ALA A 53 -1.78 -22.34 -3.85
C ALA A 53 -1.60 -23.59 -4.73
N GLY A 54 -2.31 -23.66 -5.85
CA GLY A 54 -2.10 -24.70 -6.85
C GLY A 54 -0.68 -24.63 -7.43
N ALA A 55 -0.15 -23.44 -7.68
CA ALA A 55 1.23 -23.25 -8.11
C ALA A 55 2.24 -23.81 -7.10
N GLN A 56 2.08 -23.46 -5.82
CA GLN A 56 2.96 -23.95 -4.75
C GLN A 56 2.84 -25.47 -4.55
N GLU A 57 1.63 -26.01 -4.54
CA GLU A 57 1.41 -27.45 -4.42
C GLU A 57 2.02 -28.23 -5.58
N THR A 58 1.91 -27.70 -6.80
CA THR A 58 2.54 -28.29 -8.02
C THR A 58 4.06 -28.37 -7.88
N MET A 59 4.69 -27.35 -7.26
CA MET A 59 6.15 -27.30 -7.07
C MET A 59 6.62 -28.02 -5.81
N ARG A 60 5.73 -28.53 -4.94
CA ARG A 60 6.04 -29.09 -3.62
C ARG A 60 7.17 -30.14 -3.57
N PRO A 61 7.35 -31.03 -4.56
CA PRO A 61 8.48 -31.96 -4.57
C PRO A 61 9.85 -31.26 -4.73
N LEU A 62 9.88 -30.13 -5.47
CA LEU A 62 11.08 -29.35 -5.74
C LEU A 62 11.21 -28.14 -4.84
N TRP A 63 10.08 -27.57 -4.37
CA TRP A 63 10.07 -26.37 -3.56
C TRP A 63 8.84 -26.33 -2.64
N LYS A 64 9.03 -26.10 -1.35
CA LYS A 64 7.96 -26.23 -0.36
C LYS A 64 7.28 -24.91 -0.02
N ARG A 65 8.05 -23.83 0.16
CA ARG A 65 7.52 -22.53 0.59
C ARG A 65 8.44 -21.36 0.24
N VAL A 66 7.88 -20.16 0.24
CA VAL A 66 8.62 -18.90 0.14
C VAL A 66 9.67 -18.83 1.28
N GLY A 67 10.86 -18.35 0.97
CA GLY A 67 12.00 -18.31 1.87
C GLY A 67 12.94 -19.51 1.75
N GLU A 68 12.53 -20.59 1.07
CA GLU A 68 13.38 -21.75 0.80
C GLU A 68 13.90 -21.75 -0.64
N ARG A 69 15.11 -22.32 -0.84
CA ARG A 69 15.64 -22.60 -2.18
C ARG A 69 15.05 -23.88 -2.74
N PRO A 70 14.86 -23.97 -4.07
CA PRO A 70 14.40 -25.22 -4.69
C PRO A 70 15.51 -26.30 -4.65
N LYS A 71 15.07 -27.55 -4.67
CA LYS A 71 15.94 -28.70 -4.84
C LYS A 71 16.21 -28.92 -6.32
N THR A 72 17.46 -28.76 -6.74
CA THR A 72 17.90 -28.94 -8.11
C THR A 72 18.90 -30.10 -8.27
N THR A 73 19.27 -30.76 -7.16
CA THR A 73 20.20 -31.88 -7.16
C THR A 73 19.70 -33.01 -8.06
N GLY A 74 20.53 -33.48 -8.96
CA GLY A 74 20.19 -34.55 -9.92
C GLY A 74 19.46 -34.09 -11.19
N LEU A 75 19.19 -32.78 -11.33
CA LEU A 75 18.67 -32.20 -12.57
C LEU A 75 19.80 -31.72 -13.47
N ASN A 76 19.56 -31.74 -14.76
CA ASN A 76 20.47 -31.13 -15.74
C ASN A 76 20.60 -29.64 -15.52
N PRO A 77 21.74 -28.98 -15.81
CA PRO A 77 21.94 -27.55 -15.59
C PRO A 77 20.86 -26.68 -16.22
N SER A 78 20.41 -27.00 -17.45
CA SER A 78 19.33 -26.30 -18.15
C SER A 78 18.00 -26.39 -17.38
N VAL A 79 17.64 -27.54 -16.86
CA VAL A 79 16.42 -27.79 -16.10
C VAL A 79 16.52 -27.13 -14.72
N SER A 80 17.70 -27.18 -14.10
CA SER A 80 17.97 -26.48 -12.84
C SER A 80 17.74 -24.97 -12.99
N ALA A 81 18.18 -24.37 -14.09
CA ALA A 81 17.94 -22.96 -14.40
C ALA A 81 16.45 -22.65 -14.57
N GLU A 82 15.69 -23.50 -15.25
CA GLU A 82 14.22 -23.34 -15.37
C GLU A 82 13.51 -23.44 -14.02
N VAL A 83 13.93 -24.35 -13.16
CA VAL A 83 13.37 -24.48 -11.80
C VAL A 83 13.70 -23.25 -10.97
N LEU A 84 14.93 -22.71 -11.04
CA LEU A 84 15.33 -21.48 -10.36
C LEU A 84 14.50 -20.29 -10.83
N LEU A 85 14.30 -20.11 -12.14
CA LEU A 85 13.47 -19.05 -12.71
C LEU A 85 12.02 -19.18 -12.23
N CYS A 86 11.44 -20.36 -12.35
CA CYS A 86 10.07 -20.62 -11.93
C CYS A 86 9.87 -20.30 -10.43
N VAL A 87 10.74 -20.83 -9.58
CA VAL A 87 10.66 -20.60 -8.12
C VAL A 87 10.93 -19.16 -7.76
N GLY A 88 11.87 -18.48 -8.44
CA GLY A 88 12.10 -17.04 -8.28
C GLY A 88 10.84 -16.23 -8.58
N ILE A 89 10.18 -16.51 -9.71
CA ILE A 89 8.90 -15.88 -10.08
C ILE A 89 7.84 -16.13 -8.99
N LEU A 90 7.65 -17.38 -8.58
CA LEU A 90 6.67 -17.73 -7.56
C LEU A 90 7.00 -17.11 -6.19
N THR A 91 8.28 -17.04 -5.82
CA THR A 91 8.75 -16.39 -4.59
C THR A 91 8.39 -14.91 -4.59
N SER A 92 8.65 -14.20 -5.69
CA SER A 92 8.28 -12.79 -5.84
C SER A 92 6.75 -12.60 -5.71
N TRP A 93 5.96 -13.40 -6.42
CA TRP A 93 4.49 -13.25 -6.43
C TRP A 93 3.83 -13.66 -5.11
N ILE A 94 4.18 -14.84 -4.59
CA ILE A 94 3.60 -15.37 -3.34
C ILE A 94 4.14 -14.61 -2.14
N GLY A 95 5.43 -14.23 -2.15
CA GLY A 95 6.06 -13.46 -1.10
C GLY A 95 5.45 -12.07 -0.93
N SER A 96 5.26 -11.36 -2.05
CA SER A 96 4.54 -10.09 -2.06
C SER A 96 3.09 -10.24 -1.57
N LYS A 97 2.42 -11.30 -2.04
CA LYS A 97 1.06 -11.62 -1.61
C LYS A 97 0.98 -11.87 -0.10
N ASN A 98 1.91 -12.61 0.48
CA ASN A 98 1.93 -13.01 1.87
C ASN A 98 2.74 -12.05 2.76
N GLN A 99 3.22 -10.92 2.20
CA GLN A 99 4.06 -9.93 2.90
C GLN A 99 5.27 -10.57 3.61
N VAL A 100 5.91 -11.54 2.93
CA VAL A 100 7.11 -12.20 3.45
C VAL A 100 8.28 -11.25 3.26
N GLY A 101 8.95 -10.88 4.36
CA GLY A 101 10.18 -10.08 4.31
C GLY A 101 11.24 -10.76 3.44
N ASP A 102 12.07 -9.97 2.78
CA ASP A 102 13.19 -10.41 1.92
C ASP A 102 12.81 -11.31 0.73
N ALA A 103 11.49 -11.51 0.49
CA ALA A 103 11.03 -12.37 -0.61
C ALA A 103 11.47 -11.84 -1.98
N GLN A 104 11.53 -10.52 -2.17
CA GLN A 104 11.97 -9.94 -3.44
C GLN A 104 13.48 -10.12 -3.62
N GLU A 105 14.28 -9.98 -2.58
CA GLU A 105 15.72 -10.23 -2.62
C GLU A 105 16.03 -11.68 -2.97
N LEU A 106 15.37 -12.63 -2.31
CA LEU A 106 15.52 -14.05 -2.64
C LEU A 106 15.06 -14.35 -4.07
N ALA A 107 13.97 -13.73 -4.53
CA ALA A 107 13.50 -13.89 -5.89
C ALA A 107 14.52 -13.38 -6.92
N LYS A 108 15.09 -12.18 -6.71
CA LYS A 108 16.14 -11.61 -7.56
C LYS A 108 17.37 -12.51 -7.61
N ASP A 109 17.80 -13.05 -6.47
CA ASP A 109 18.94 -13.98 -6.41
C ASP A 109 18.68 -15.26 -7.22
N LEU A 110 17.53 -15.92 -7.04
CA LEU A 110 17.18 -17.13 -7.79
C LEU A 110 17.08 -16.87 -9.30
N ILE A 111 16.45 -15.75 -9.69
CA ILE A 111 16.28 -15.39 -11.09
C ILE A 111 17.64 -15.02 -11.71
N THR A 112 18.52 -14.33 -10.99
CA THR A 112 19.87 -13.98 -11.45
C THR A 112 20.71 -15.23 -11.69
N GLN A 113 20.66 -16.22 -10.79
CA GLN A 113 21.37 -17.50 -11.00
C GLN A 113 20.85 -18.23 -12.25
N SER A 114 19.54 -18.23 -12.48
CA SER A 114 18.95 -18.76 -13.72
C SER A 114 19.42 -17.99 -14.94
N MET A 115 19.43 -16.66 -14.87
CA MET A 115 19.85 -15.77 -15.96
C MET A 115 21.31 -16.01 -16.36
N THR A 116 22.23 -16.16 -15.40
CA THR A 116 23.65 -16.46 -15.65
C THR A 116 23.82 -17.74 -16.48
N TYR A 117 23.02 -18.77 -16.20
CA TYR A 117 23.01 -19.98 -17.02
C TYR A 117 22.53 -19.68 -18.44
N PHE A 118 21.42 -18.95 -18.61
CA PHE A 118 20.88 -18.64 -19.93
C PHE A 118 21.81 -17.73 -20.75
N GLU A 119 22.56 -16.85 -20.11
CA GLU A 119 23.64 -16.06 -20.74
C GLU A 119 24.75 -16.97 -21.27
N SER A 120 25.22 -17.91 -20.45
CA SER A 120 26.26 -18.86 -20.86
C SER A 120 25.81 -19.77 -22.03
N SER A 121 24.52 -20.12 -22.07
CA SER A 121 23.91 -20.92 -23.14
C SER A 121 23.46 -20.08 -24.33
N ARG A 122 23.63 -18.75 -24.30
CA ARG A 122 23.23 -17.80 -25.34
C ARG A 122 21.72 -17.82 -25.65
N ASP A 123 20.88 -18.14 -24.66
CA ASP A 123 19.43 -18.08 -24.79
C ASP A 123 18.94 -16.63 -24.43
N GLY A 124 19.04 -15.74 -25.43
CA GLY A 124 18.68 -14.32 -25.24
C GLY A 124 17.23 -14.12 -24.87
N ILE A 125 16.31 -14.99 -25.28
CA ILE A 125 14.88 -14.89 -24.94
C ILE A 125 14.69 -15.18 -23.45
N LYS A 126 15.30 -16.23 -22.91
CA LYS A 126 15.20 -16.55 -21.48
C LYS A 126 15.92 -15.55 -20.59
N VAL A 127 17.06 -15.00 -21.06
CA VAL A 127 17.72 -13.87 -20.40
C VAL A 127 16.75 -12.70 -20.27
N ALA A 128 16.08 -12.31 -21.36
CA ALA A 128 15.13 -11.20 -21.35
C ALA A 128 13.89 -11.46 -20.46
N VAL A 129 13.40 -12.70 -20.45
CA VAL A 129 12.33 -13.11 -19.53
C VAL A 129 12.80 -12.95 -18.08
N ALA A 130 13.99 -13.43 -17.73
CA ALA A 130 14.57 -13.28 -16.40
C ALA A 130 14.74 -11.81 -16.02
N GLN A 131 15.27 -10.97 -16.92
CA GLN A 131 15.38 -9.53 -16.73
C GLN A 131 14.02 -8.88 -16.44
N SER A 132 12.99 -9.26 -17.19
CA SER A 132 11.65 -8.71 -16.98
C SER A 132 11.02 -9.14 -15.65
N GLU A 133 11.40 -10.29 -15.10
CA GLU A 133 10.94 -10.74 -13.78
C GLU A 133 11.74 -10.06 -12.65
N ILE A 134 13.05 -9.83 -12.82
CA ILE A 134 13.85 -9.00 -11.90
C ILE A 134 13.30 -7.59 -11.83
N ALA A 135 13.00 -6.97 -12.98
CA ALA A 135 12.36 -5.67 -13.05
C ALA A 135 11.07 -5.62 -12.21
N TYR A 136 10.32 -6.70 -12.24
CA TYR A 136 9.09 -6.79 -11.49
C TYR A 136 9.30 -6.93 -9.97
N CYS A 137 10.43 -7.49 -9.53
CA CYS A 137 10.85 -7.45 -8.11
C CYS A 137 11.15 -6.00 -7.69
N TYR A 138 11.93 -5.25 -8.47
CA TYR A 138 12.20 -3.83 -8.23
C TYR A 138 10.93 -2.98 -8.20
N TYR A 139 9.99 -3.22 -9.15
CA TYR A 139 8.68 -2.58 -9.11
C TYR A 139 7.96 -2.78 -7.77
N ARG A 140 7.99 -3.99 -7.23
CA ARG A 140 7.34 -4.33 -5.95
C ARG A 140 8.03 -3.72 -4.73
N GLU A 141 9.31 -3.44 -4.83
CA GLU A 141 10.08 -2.70 -3.83
C GLU A 141 9.86 -1.19 -3.93
N GLY A 142 9.20 -0.72 -5.01
CA GLY A 142 8.94 0.70 -5.25
C GLY A 142 10.04 1.43 -5.99
N THR A 143 11.09 0.75 -6.43
CA THR A 143 12.22 1.32 -7.20
C THR A 143 11.88 1.32 -8.69
N LEU A 144 11.04 2.29 -9.09
CA LEU A 144 10.45 2.33 -10.44
C LEU A 144 11.47 2.59 -11.54
N ASN A 145 12.56 3.33 -11.26
CA ASN A 145 13.58 3.64 -12.25
C ASN A 145 14.40 2.41 -12.61
N GLU A 146 14.78 1.62 -11.61
CA GLU A 146 15.47 0.35 -11.78
C GLU A 146 14.58 -0.64 -12.56
N ALA A 147 13.31 -0.74 -12.15
CA ALA A 147 12.35 -1.59 -12.86
C ALA A 147 12.22 -1.21 -14.34
N ARG A 148 12.16 0.09 -14.65
CA ARG A 148 12.12 0.62 -16.02
C ARG A 148 13.36 0.24 -16.81
N SER A 149 14.55 0.46 -16.26
CA SER A 149 15.82 0.14 -16.93
C SER A 149 15.90 -1.34 -17.29
N TRP A 150 15.64 -2.23 -16.34
CA TRP A 150 15.62 -3.67 -16.59
C TRP A 150 14.61 -4.11 -17.65
N LEU A 151 13.44 -3.43 -17.73
CA LEU A 151 12.42 -3.73 -18.75
C LEU A 151 12.82 -3.25 -20.13
N HIS A 152 13.49 -2.11 -20.27
CA HIS A 152 14.07 -1.69 -21.55
C HIS A 152 15.13 -2.67 -22.01
N ASP A 153 16.07 -3.06 -21.17
CA ASP A 153 17.09 -4.06 -21.49
C ASP A 153 16.49 -5.42 -21.93
N ALA A 154 15.36 -5.81 -21.32
CA ALA A 154 14.64 -7.01 -21.72
C ALA A 154 13.95 -6.83 -23.08
N LEU A 155 13.32 -5.68 -23.34
CA LEU A 155 12.62 -5.41 -24.59
C LEU A 155 13.56 -5.28 -25.79
N ASP A 156 14.78 -4.78 -25.58
CA ASP A 156 15.84 -4.69 -26.59
C ASP A 156 16.27 -6.10 -27.07
N LYS A 157 16.21 -7.10 -26.20
CA LYS A 157 16.49 -8.51 -26.55
C LYS A 157 15.28 -9.23 -27.13
N LEU A 158 14.06 -8.81 -26.76
CA LEU A 158 12.80 -9.40 -27.24
C LEU A 158 12.34 -8.73 -28.55
N THR A 159 13.16 -8.77 -29.58
CA THR A 159 12.87 -8.15 -30.88
C THR A 159 11.75 -8.84 -31.64
N PHE A 160 11.50 -10.12 -31.38
CA PHE A 160 10.45 -10.89 -32.04
C PHE A 160 9.10 -10.74 -31.37
N GLU A 161 8.03 -10.69 -32.20
CA GLU A 161 6.66 -10.72 -31.71
C GLU A 161 6.38 -12.02 -30.96
N GLY A 162 5.74 -11.93 -29.79
CA GLY A 162 5.36 -13.10 -29.01
C GLY A 162 4.95 -12.79 -27.58
N ALA A 163 4.56 -13.84 -26.85
CA ALA A 163 4.04 -13.71 -25.50
C ALA A 163 5.05 -13.12 -24.50
N ALA A 164 6.35 -13.39 -24.67
CA ALA A 164 7.39 -12.86 -23.80
C ALA A 164 7.48 -11.32 -23.92
N ARG A 165 7.54 -10.80 -25.17
CA ARG A 165 7.55 -9.36 -25.44
C ARG A 165 6.26 -8.69 -24.92
N ALA A 166 5.09 -9.29 -25.20
CA ALA A 166 3.82 -8.76 -24.73
C ALA A 166 3.76 -8.66 -23.19
N ARG A 167 4.26 -9.66 -22.45
CA ARG A 167 4.33 -9.63 -20.98
C ARG A 167 5.30 -8.56 -20.48
N ALA A 168 6.45 -8.37 -21.12
CA ALA A 168 7.42 -7.33 -20.74
C ALA A 168 6.82 -5.92 -20.96
N LEU A 169 6.13 -5.71 -22.09
CA LEU A 169 5.40 -4.46 -22.37
C LEU A 169 4.33 -4.16 -21.32
N LEU A 170 3.51 -5.14 -20.94
CA LEU A 170 2.51 -4.96 -19.88
C LEU A 170 3.16 -4.60 -18.55
N LYS A 171 4.28 -5.21 -18.18
CA LYS A 171 5.01 -4.84 -16.96
C LYS A 171 5.56 -3.42 -17.04
N LEU A 172 6.12 -3.00 -18.20
CA LEU A 172 6.59 -1.63 -18.39
C LEU A 172 5.42 -0.65 -18.28
N THR A 173 4.29 -0.94 -18.90
CA THR A 173 3.06 -0.14 -18.77
C THR A 173 2.64 0.03 -17.30
N THR A 174 2.68 -1.06 -16.53
CA THR A 174 2.36 -1.02 -15.08
C THR A 174 3.34 -0.11 -14.33
N VAL A 175 4.64 -0.16 -14.66
CA VAL A 175 5.68 0.71 -14.05
C VAL A 175 5.43 2.18 -14.40
N GLU A 176 5.16 2.49 -15.69
CA GLU A 176 4.88 3.87 -16.13
C GLU A 176 3.59 4.42 -15.48
N CYS A 177 2.54 3.61 -15.40
CA CYS A 177 1.32 3.99 -14.69
C CYS A 177 1.58 4.30 -13.21
N SER A 178 2.45 3.51 -12.55
CA SER A 178 2.82 3.73 -11.15
C SER A 178 3.68 4.96 -10.94
N ALA A 179 4.45 5.35 -11.96
CA ALA A 179 5.20 6.59 -12.02
C ALA A 179 4.33 7.80 -12.44
N ALA A 180 3.00 7.62 -12.60
CA ALA A 180 2.05 8.61 -13.10
C ALA A 180 2.36 9.13 -14.53
N ARG A 181 3.09 8.37 -15.33
CA ARG A 181 3.44 8.67 -16.72
C ARG A 181 2.40 8.02 -17.66
N PHE A 182 1.16 8.52 -17.59
CA PHE A 182 0.01 7.88 -18.24
C PHE A 182 0.02 8.02 -19.76
N HIS A 183 0.56 9.12 -20.30
CA HIS A 183 0.67 9.32 -21.74
C HIS A 183 1.70 8.39 -22.35
N GLU A 184 2.86 8.27 -21.74
CA GLU A 184 3.92 7.35 -22.17
C GLU A 184 3.44 5.89 -22.09
N ALA A 185 2.69 5.54 -21.04
CA ALA A 185 2.07 4.23 -20.92
C ALA A 185 1.05 3.97 -22.04
N LEU A 186 0.27 4.99 -22.43
CA LEU A 186 -0.70 4.88 -23.52
C LEU A 186 -0.02 4.73 -24.88
N GLU A 187 1.00 5.53 -25.16
CA GLU A 187 1.82 5.44 -26.38
C GLU A 187 2.44 4.05 -26.50
N LEU A 188 3.05 3.56 -25.44
CA LEU A 188 3.66 2.20 -25.40
C LEU A 188 2.68 1.11 -25.83
N LEU A 189 1.43 1.16 -25.34
CA LEU A 189 0.43 0.16 -25.71
C LEU A 189 -0.13 0.37 -27.13
N ASN A 190 -0.31 1.62 -27.56
CA ASN A 190 -0.77 1.94 -28.91
C ASN A 190 0.23 1.53 -29.98
N ASP A 191 1.51 1.80 -29.78
CA ASP A 191 2.59 1.43 -30.72
C ASP A 191 2.74 -0.09 -30.87
N ASN A 192 2.30 -0.83 -29.86
CA ASN A 192 2.38 -2.30 -29.86
C ASN A 192 1.01 -2.97 -30.03
N GLU A 193 -0.06 -2.25 -30.39
CA GLU A 193 -1.41 -2.81 -30.55
C GLU A 193 -1.45 -4.01 -31.51
N ALA A 194 -0.70 -3.95 -32.62
CA ALA A 194 -0.63 -5.02 -33.60
C ALA A 194 -0.12 -6.34 -32.99
N LEU A 195 0.84 -6.28 -32.06
CA LEU A 195 1.31 -7.44 -31.31
C LEU A 195 0.18 -8.03 -30.46
N PHE A 196 -0.53 -7.20 -29.67
CA PHE A 196 -1.60 -7.67 -28.79
C PHE A 196 -2.79 -8.24 -29.57
N ARG A 197 -3.09 -7.75 -30.77
CA ARG A 197 -4.10 -8.32 -31.66
C ARG A 197 -3.74 -9.74 -32.10
N LYS A 198 -2.47 -10.02 -32.43
CA LYS A 198 -1.98 -11.33 -32.89
C LYS A 198 -1.87 -12.36 -31.74
N ILE A 199 -1.69 -11.93 -30.49
CA ILE A 199 -1.58 -12.83 -29.33
C ILE A 199 -2.86 -13.68 -29.21
N THR A 200 -2.70 -14.99 -29.03
CA THR A 200 -3.83 -15.91 -28.80
C THR A 200 -4.14 -16.13 -27.33
N ASN A 201 -3.20 -15.78 -26.45
CA ASN A 201 -3.35 -15.95 -25.00
C ASN A 201 -4.33 -14.92 -24.42
N HIS A 202 -5.50 -15.38 -24.04
CA HIS A 202 -6.57 -14.54 -23.47
C HIS A 202 -6.19 -13.85 -22.15
N THR A 203 -5.30 -14.42 -21.33
CA THR A 203 -4.81 -13.76 -20.11
C THR A 203 -4.00 -12.51 -20.44
N ILE A 204 -3.13 -12.59 -21.47
CA ILE A 204 -2.34 -11.44 -21.93
C ILE A 204 -3.25 -10.38 -22.56
N LYS A 205 -4.22 -10.79 -23.40
CA LYS A 205 -5.21 -9.84 -23.95
C LYS A 205 -6.03 -9.16 -22.87
N GLY A 206 -6.48 -9.91 -21.88
CA GLY A 206 -7.19 -9.34 -20.72
C GLY A 206 -6.31 -8.34 -19.96
N GLY A 207 -5.01 -8.64 -19.79
CA GLY A 207 -4.05 -7.70 -19.23
C GLY A 207 -3.91 -6.42 -20.04
N TYR A 208 -3.78 -6.53 -21.36
CA TYR A 208 -3.70 -5.36 -22.26
C TYR A 208 -4.90 -4.41 -22.11
N HIS A 209 -6.12 -4.94 -22.18
CA HIS A 209 -7.34 -4.14 -22.00
C HIS A 209 -7.46 -3.58 -20.56
N SER A 210 -6.98 -4.33 -19.56
CA SER A 210 -6.97 -3.85 -18.18
C SER A 210 -6.02 -2.68 -17.99
N GLU A 211 -4.82 -2.71 -18.56
CA GLU A 211 -3.86 -1.60 -18.48
C GLU A 211 -4.39 -0.36 -19.24
N LEU A 212 -4.97 -0.52 -20.43
CA LEU A 212 -5.65 0.58 -21.13
C LEU A 212 -6.74 1.21 -20.28
N ALA A 213 -7.57 0.39 -19.62
CA ALA A 213 -8.62 0.88 -18.73
C ALA A 213 -8.06 1.65 -17.53
N ILE A 214 -6.96 1.19 -16.96
CA ILE A 214 -6.25 1.86 -15.87
C ILE A 214 -5.72 3.23 -16.33
N ILE A 215 -5.09 3.28 -17.50
CA ILE A 215 -4.58 4.52 -18.09
C ILE A 215 -5.72 5.51 -18.30
N PHE A 216 -6.79 5.12 -19.01
CA PHE A 216 -7.94 6.00 -19.26
C PHE A 216 -8.61 6.47 -17.99
N ARG A 217 -8.73 5.62 -16.97
CA ARG A 217 -9.28 6.03 -15.68
C ARG A 217 -8.41 7.11 -15.02
N ASN A 218 -7.10 6.98 -15.05
CA ASN A 218 -6.20 7.96 -14.45
C ASN A 218 -6.21 9.27 -15.25
N LEU A 219 -6.16 9.22 -16.59
CA LEU A 219 -6.30 10.38 -17.46
C LEU A 219 -7.64 11.10 -17.25
N ALA A 220 -8.74 10.35 -17.04
CA ALA A 220 -10.03 10.94 -16.70
C ALA A 220 -9.98 11.81 -15.44
N THR A 221 -9.18 11.41 -14.47
CA THR A 221 -9.02 12.13 -13.20
C THR A 221 -8.07 13.30 -13.33
N THR A 222 -6.91 13.11 -13.99
CA THR A 222 -5.88 14.15 -14.10
C THR A 222 -6.25 15.27 -15.07
N GLU A 223 -6.97 14.93 -16.16
CA GLU A 223 -7.38 15.90 -17.17
C GLU A 223 -8.85 16.35 -17.05
N SER A 224 -9.56 15.87 -16.03
CA SER A 224 -10.98 16.17 -15.80
C SER A 224 -11.89 15.87 -17.01
N ARG A 225 -11.55 14.84 -17.80
CA ARG A 225 -12.27 14.44 -19.02
C ARG A 225 -13.15 13.22 -18.80
N SER A 226 -14.43 13.44 -18.68
CA SER A 226 -15.40 12.36 -18.43
C SER A 226 -15.49 11.31 -19.55
N GLU A 227 -15.09 11.63 -20.78
CA GLU A 227 -15.06 10.67 -21.90
C GLU A 227 -14.10 9.52 -21.65
N TYR A 228 -12.98 9.77 -20.97
CA TYR A 228 -12.02 8.72 -20.62
C TYR A 228 -12.60 7.69 -19.63
N PHE A 229 -13.54 8.08 -18.77
CA PHE A 229 -14.24 7.08 -17.95
C PHE A 229 -15.07 6.12 -18.81
N ARG A 230 -15.70 6.59 -19.89
CA ARG A 230 -16.43 5.69 -20.82
C ARG A 230 -15.48 4.76 -21.55
N ARG A 231 -14.34 5.27 -22.00
CA ARG A 231 -13.30 4.43 -22.63
C ARG A 231 -12.78 3.38 -21.64
N ALA A 232 -12.47 3.77 -20.42
CA ALA A 232 -12.02 2.85 -19.37
C ALA A 232 -13.06 1.75 -19.08
N ILE A 233 -14.35 2.06 -19.06
CA ILE A 233 -15.41 1.06 -18.87
C ILE A 233 -15.44 0.07 -20.05
N ASN A 234 -15.29 0.54 -21.27
CA ASN A 234 -15.29 -0.33 -22.45
C ASN A 234 -14.07 -1.28 -22.45
N GLU A 235 -12.91 -0.76 -22.13
CA GLU A 235 -11.68 -1.56 -22.01
C GLU A 235 -11.79 -2.61 -20.88
N TYR A 236 -12.32 -2.25 -19.72
CA TYR A 236 -12.58 -3.23 -18.67
C TYR A 236 -13.60 -4.31 -19.07
N LYS A 237 -14.63 -3.98 -19.84
CA LYS A 237 -15.58 -4.98 -20.35
C LYS A 237 -14.90 -5.95 -21.32
N GLU A 238 -14.01 -5.44 -22.17
CA GLU A 238 -13.24 -6.32 -23.03
C GLU A 238 -12.24 -7.18 -22.22
N ALA A 239 -11.58 -6.61 -21.22
CA ALA A 239 -10.75 -7.37 -20.28
C ALA A 239 -11.56 -8.48 -19.57
N GLU A 240 -12.79 -8.19 -19.13
CA GLU A 240 -13.70 -9.18 -18.54
C GLU A 240 -13.98 -10.34 -19.49
N ASN A 241 -14.29 -10.03 -20.76
CA ASN A 241 -14.53 -11.03 -21.80
C ASN A 241 -13.29 -11.92 -22.01
N GLN A 242 -12.11 -11.32 -22.11
CA GLN A 242 -10.86 -12.05 -22.29
C GLN A 242 -10.54 -12.94 -21.07
N PHE A 243 -10.72 -12.45 -19.84
CA PHE A 243 -10.52 -13.26 -18.64
C PHE A 243 -11.57 -14.37 -18.48
N ARG A 244 -12.77 -14.19 -18.99
CA ARG A 244 -13.78 -15.24 -19.08
C ARG A 244 -13.33 -16.36 -20.02
N LEU A 245 -12.81 -16.02 -21.20
CA LEU A 245 -12.24 -16.97 -22.17
C LEU A 245 -10.98 -17.66 -21.63
N ALA A 246 -10.19 -16.95 -20.84
CA ALA A 246 -9.01 -17.50 -20.15
C ALA A 246 -9.37 -18.43 -18.98
N HIS A 247 -10.65 -18.60 -18.66
CA HIS A 247 -11.11 -19.28 -17.44
C HIS A 247 -10.44 -18.73 -16.17
N ASN A 248 -10.22 -17.40 -16.11
CA ASN A 248 -9.63 -16.71 -14.98
C ASN A 248 -10.69 -15.92 -14.20
N PRO A 249 -11.40 -16.58 -13.28
CA PRO A 249 -12.49 -15.95 -12.54
C PRO A 249 -12.02 -14.89 -11.55
N ILE A 250 -10.76 -14.94 -11.15
CA ILE A 250 -10.15 -14.02 -10.18
C ILE A 250 -9.97 -12.66 -10.84
N PHE A 251 -9.25 -12.58 -11.96
CA PHE A 251 -9.07 -11.33 -12.68
C PHE A 251 -10.39 -10.81 -13.26
N ARG A 252 -11.29 -11.74 -13.63
CA ARG A 252 -12.66 -11.36 -14.03
C ARG A 252 -13.39 -10.62 -12.91
N ALA A 253 -13.35 -11.11 -11.66
CA ALA A 253 -13.99 -10.43 -10.53
C ALA A 253 -13.36 -9.05 -10.25
N ASP A 254 -12.04 -8.93 -10.39
CA ASP A 254 -11.31 -7.68 -10.18
C ASP A 254 -11.75 -6.61 -11.22
N VAL A 255 -11.82 -6.96 -12.51
CA VAL A 255 -12.25 -6.00 -13.55
C VAL A 255 -13.73 -5.64 -13.44
N ILE A 256 -14.61 -6.58 -13.04
CA ILE A 256 -16.03 -6.31 -12.77
C ILE A 256 -16.17 -5.30 -11.60
N ASN A 257 -15.38 -5.48 -10.53
CA ASN A 257 -15.33 -4.51 -9.42
C ASN A 257 -14.86 -3.13 -9.91
N ASN A 258 -13.86 -3.09 -10.78
CA ASN A 258 -13.36 -1.82 -11.33
C ASN A 258 -14.39 -1.11 -12.20
N VAL A 259 -15.17 -1.82 -13.00
CA VAL A 259 -16.31 -1.25 -13.73
C VAL A 259 -17.33 -0.65 -12.76
N GLY A 260 -17.68 -1.40 -11.70
CA GLY A 260 -18.57 -0.92 -10.65
C GLY A 260 -18.07 0.38 -10.02
N PHE A 261 -16.76 0.46 -9.76
CA PHE A 261 -16.14 1.66 -9.21
C PHE A 261 -16.17 2.86 -10.17
N LEU A 262 -15.95 2.66 -11.47
CA LEU A 262 -16.08 3.73 -12.46
C LEU A 262 -17.53 4.21 -12.60
N LEU A 263 -18.50 3.31 -12.57
CA LEU A 263 -19.91 3.67 -12.55
C LEU A 263 -20.28 4.46 -11.30
N PHE A 264 -19.69 4.12 -10.16
CA PHE A 264 -19.80 4.92 -8.94
C PHE A 264 -19.27 6.35 -9.14
N LYS A 265 -18.07 6.50 -9.72
CA LYS A 265 -17.50 7.83 -10.03
C LYS A 265 -18.37 8.65 -10.99
N LEU A 266 -19.12 8.00 -11.86
CA LEU A 266 -20.12 8.62 -12.75
C LEU A 266 -21.50 8.79 -12.09
N SER A 267 -21.61 8.61 -10.78
CA SER A 267 -22.87 8.68 -10.01
C SER A 267 -23.96 7.68 -10.47
N ARG A 268 -23.59 6.65 -11.24
CA ARG A 268 -24.49 5.59 -11.72
C ARG A 268 -24.62 4.48 -10.65
N TYR A 269 -25.08 4.85 -9.46
CA TYR A 269 -25.05 3.99 -8.26
C TYR A 269 -25.79 2.67 -8.43
N LYS A 270 -26.98 2.67 -9.07
CA LYS A 270 -27.78 1.45 -9.30
C LYS A 270 -27.01 0.40 -10.12
N GLU A 271 -26.28 0.85 -11.11
CA GLU A 271 -25.47 -0.03 -11.95
C GLU A 271 -24.21 -0.47 -11.23
N ALA A 272 -23.55 0.43 -10.51
CA ALA A 272 -22.40 0.09 -9.69
C ALA A 272 -22.72 -1.09 -8.71
N HIS A 273 -23.87 -1.03 -8.04
CA HIS A 273 -24.30 -2.13 -7.17
C HIS A 273 -24.46 -3.46 -7.92
N LYS A 274 -25.01 -3.48 -9.15
CA LYS A 274 -25.13 -4.71 -9.94
C LYS A 274 -23.77 -5.34 -10.23
N TYR A 275 -22.78 -4.53 -10.60
CA TYR A 275 -21.42 -5.00 -10.87
C TYR A 275 -20.74 -5.50 -9.59
N PHE A 276 -20.88 -4.80 -8.47
CA PHE A 276 -20.34 -5.29 -7.18
C PHE A 276 -20.99 -6.58 -6.71
N ASP A 277 -22.30 -6.74 -6.89
CA ASP A 277 -23.00 -7.98 -6.54
C ASP A 277 -22.54 -9.16 -7.41
N GLU A 278 -22.27 -8.91 -8.71
CA GLU A 278 -21.70 -9.94 -9.58
C GLU A 278 -20.27 -10.31 -9.17
N ALA A 279 -19.40 -9.32 -8.94
CA ALA A 279 -18.02 -9.54 -8.48
C ALA A 279 -18.02 -10.31 -7.16
N ARG A 280 -18.88 -9.93 -6.20
CA ARG A 280 -19.02 -10.59 -4.91
C ARG A 280 -19.50 -12.04 -5.03
N ARG A 281 -20.43 -12.31 -5.96
CA ARG A 281 -20.90 -13.68 -6.24
C ARG A 281 -19.78 -14.54 -6.81
N LEU A 282 -18.92 -14.00 -7.68
CA LEU A 282 -17.76 -14.71 -8.22
C LEU A 282 -16.76 -15.04 -7.12
N THR A 283 -16.33 -14.07 -6.33
CA THR A 283 -15.36 -14.28 -5.24
C THR A 283 -15.88 -15.21 -4.16
N GLY A 284 -17.18 -15.16 -3.88
CA GLY A 284 -17.87 -16.07 -2.96
C GLY A 284 -17.82 -17.54 -3.38
N ARG A 285 -17.93 -17.83 -4.71
CA ARG A 285 -17.80 -19.19 -5.24
C ARG A 285 -16.40 -19.77 -5.02
N PHE A 286 -15.38 -18.93 -5.06
CA PHE A 286 -13.99 -19.32 -4.81
C PHE A 286 -13.56 -19.18 -3.35
N ARG A 287 -14.49 -18.78 -2.46
CA ARG A 287 -14.24 -18.54 -1.03
C ARG A 287 -13.09 -17.56 -0.78
N ASP A 288 -12.84 -16.65 -1.71
CA ASP A 288 -11.84 -15.59 -1.57
C ASP A 288 -12.40 -14.48 -0.68
N LYS A 289 -12.20 -14.65 0.63
CA LYS A 289 -12.71 -13.74 1.66
C LYS A 289 -12.09 -12.34 1.55
N ALA A 290 -10.83 -12.26 1.14
CA ALA A 290 -10.14 -10.97 1.05
C ALA A 290 -10.68 -10.13 -0.10
N ARG A 291 -10.83 -10.72 -1.31
CA ARG A 291 -11.46 -10.02 -2.44
C ARG A 291 -12.92 -9.70 -2.18
N THR A 292 -13.65 -10.61 -1.53
CA THR A 292 -15.03 -10.32 -1.14
C THR A 292 -15.10 -9.10 -0.22
N ALA A 293 -14.17 -8.99 0.74
CA ALA A 293 -14.09 -7.85 1.64
C ALA A 293 -13.70 -6.56 0.91
N GLN A 294 -12.80 -6.62 -0.09
CA GLN A 294 -12.47 -5.49 -0.94
C GLN A 294 -13.67 -4.98 -1.75
N ILE A 295 -14.46 -5.90 -2.32
CA ILE A 295 -15.69 -5.55 -3.03
C ILE A 295 -16.72 -4.95 -2.06
N ASP A 296 -16.83 -5.49 -0.84
CA ASP A 296 -17.69 -4.93 0.20
C ASP A 296 -17.23 -3.53 0.62
N ASP A 297 -15.92 -3.22 0.63
CA ASP A 297 -15.42 -1.86 0.81
C ASP A 297 -15.88 -0.92 -0.32
N SER A 298 -15.73 -1.32 -1.59
CA SER A 298 -16.24 -0.56 -2.73
C SER A 298 -17.75 -0.27 -2.61
N ARG A 299 -18.53 -1.26 -2.15
CA ARG A 299 -19.97 -1.09 -1.89
C ARG A 299 -20.24 -0.10 -0.75
N ALA A 300 -19.47 -0.15 0.32
CA ALA A 300 -19.58 0.79 1.43
C ALA A 300 -19.33 2.22 0.98
N GLN A 301 -18.35 2.46 0.11
CA GLN A 301 -18.09 3.79 -0.46
C GLN A 301 -19.29 4.32 -1.26
N VAL A 302 -19.96 3.48 -2.06
CA VAL A 302 -21.18 3.87 -2.77
C VAL A 302 -22.33 4.20 -1.79
N LEU A 303 -22.49 3.40 -0.74
CA LEU A 303 -23.51 3.66 0.29
C LEU A 303 -23.27 4.97 1.04
N ILE A 304 -22.01 5.32 1.31
CA ILE A 304 -21.64 6.62 1.89
C ILE A 304 -22.09 7.74 0.95
N ALA A 305 -21.80 7.64 -0.34
CA ALA A 305 -22.22 8.65 -1.33
C ALA A 305 -23.73 8.77 -1.47
N GLN A 306 -24.47 7.70 -1.17
CA GLN A 306 -25.95 7.69 -1.13
C GLN A 306 -26.55 8.16 0.20
N GLY A 307 -25.71 8.53 1.20
CA GLY A 307 -26.16 8.89 2.54
C GLY A 307 -26.59 7.71 3.41
N ARG A 308 -26.42 6.45 2.97
CA ARG A 308 -26.76 5.22 3.71
C ARG A 308 -25.65 4.83 4.69
N LEU A 309 -25.31 5.75 5.59
CA LEU A 309 -24.10 5.72 6.41
C LEU A 309 -24.04 4.51 7.37
N ALA A 310 -25.16 4.20 8.05
CA ALA A 310 -25.20 3.08 9.00
C ALA A 310 -25.01 1.72 8.31
N GLU A 311 -25.51 1.58 7.06
CA GLU A 311 -25.31 0.37 6.28
C GLU A 311 -23.89 0.26 5.78
N ALA A 312 -23.29 1.36 5.34
CA ALA A 312 -21.90 1.44 4.93
C ALA A 312 -20.96 1.03 6.08
N GLU A 313 -21.17 1.59 7.27
CA GLU A 313 -20.40 1.25 8.46
C GLU A 313 -20.48 -0.25 8.77
N ARG A 314 -21.69 -0.82 8.76
CA ARG A 314 -21.91 -2.24 9.04
C ARG A 314 -21.19 -3.15 8.03
N ILE A 315 -21.18 -2.79 6.74
CA ILE A 315 -20.49 -3.56 5.69
C ILE A 315 -18.98 -3.42 5.87
N ALA A 316 -18.45 -2.22 6.05
CA ALA A 316 -17.03 -1.97 6.25
C ALA A 316 -16.49 -2.72 7.49
N ARG A 317 -17.19 -2.69 8.61
CA ARG A 317 -16.81 -3.41 9.83
C ARG A 317 -16.71 -4.92 9.63
N ARG A 318 -17.63 -5.53 8.84
CA ARG A 318 -17.56 -6.96 8.48
C ARG A 318 -16.37 -7.26 7.57
N ALA A 319 -16.10 -6.39 6.61
CA ALA A 319 -14.96 -6.50 5.71
C ALA A 319 -13.63 -6.42 6.48
N ILE A 320 -13.49 -5.47 7.41
CA ILE A 320 -12.33 -5.33 8.30
C ILE A 320 -12.09 -6.62 9.10
N SER A 321 -13.14 -7.20 9.70
CA SER A 321 -13.01 -8.45 10.45
C SER A 321 -12.51 -9.61 9.58
N ALA A 322 -12.95 -9.70 8.32
CA ALA A 322 -12.49 -10.71 7.37
C ALA A 322 -11.02 -10.48 6.96
N LEU A 323 -10.64 -9.23 6.69
CA LEU A 323 -9.28 -8.83 6.30
C LEU A 323 -8.28 -9.04 7.44
N LYS A 324 -8.66 -8.70 8.66
CA LYS A 324 -7.84 -8.94 9.87
C LYS A 324 -7.52 -10.43 10.05
N LYS A 325 -8.53 -11.30 9.91
CA LYS A 325 -8.37 -12.75 10.02
C LYS A 325 -7.48 -13.37 8.94
N SER A 326 -7.43 -12.73 7.78
CA SER A 326 -6.63 -13.19 6.63
C SER A 326 -5.27 -12.48 6.50
N GLY A 327 -4.93 -11.56 7.41
CA GLY A 327 -3.64 -10.86 7.44
C GLY A 327 -3.46 -9.80 6.34
N HIS A 328 -4.57 -9.28 5.75
CA HIS A 328 -4.52 -8.29 4.67
C HIS A 328 -4.51 -6.86 5.22
N PHE A 329 -3.44 -6.48 5.93
CA PHE A 329 -3.37 -5.21 6.66
C PHE A 329 -3.49 -3.97 5.77
N CYS A 330 -2.97 -4.01 4.54
CA CYS A 330 -3.07 -2.92 3.59
C CYS A 330 -4.54 -2.64 3.19
N MET A 331 -5.28 -3.68 2.78
CA MET A 331 -6.70 -3.57 2.45
C MET A 331 -7.54 -3.23 3.69
N MET A 332 -7.14 -3.78 4.85
CA MET A 332 -7.80 -3.46 6.11
C MET A 332 -7.68 -1.98 6.44
N ALA A 333 -6.51 -1.38 6.24
CA ALA A 333 -6.30 0.04 6.46
C ALA A 333 -7.18 0.91 5.55
N GLU A 334 -7.33 0.55 4.28
CA GLU A 334 -8.25 1.26 3.36
C GLU A 334 -9.71 1.13 3.79
N THR A 335 -10.12 -0.08 4.18
CA THR A 335 -11.50 -0.29 4.65
C THR A 335 -11.77 0.42 5.98
N LEU A 336 -10.75 0.55 6.86
CA LEU A 336 -10.83 1.38 8.07
C LEU A 336 -11.04 2.85 7.72
N ILE A 337 -10.38 3.38 6.67
CA ILE A 337 -10.65 4.75 6.20
C ILE A 337 -12.12 4.90 5.81
N THR A 338 -12.66 3.96 5.03
CA THR A 338 -14.08 3.95 4.62
C THR A 338 -15.00 3.91 5.84
N GLN A 339 -14.71 3.08 6.86
CA GLN A 339 -15.47 3.02 8.10
C GLN A 339 -15.38 4.35 8.88
N GLY A 340 -14.18 4.94 8.95
CA GLY A 340 -13.96 6.23 9.61
C GLY A 340 -14.81 7.34 9.00
N ILE A 341 -14.88 7.41 7.65
CA ILE A 341 -15.74 8.36 6.92
C ILE A 341 -17.22 8.14 7.30
N ALA A 342 -17.70 6.89 7.28
CA ALA A 342 -19.08 6.60 7.61
C ALA A 342 -19.42 7.04 9.05
N LEU A 343 -18.54 6.75 10.02
CA LEU A 343 -18.71 7.12 11.42
C LEU A 343 -18.68 8.65 11.64
N ALA A 344 -17.73 9.34 10.98
CA ALA A 344 -17.62 10.80 11.08
C ALA A 344 -18.91 11.46 10.58
N ARG A 345 -19.43 11.03 9.43
CA ARG A 345 -20.68 11.54 8.85
C ARG A 345 -21.93 11.12 9.62
N LEU A 346 -21.87 10.07 10.44
CA LEU A 346 -22.91 9.70 11.43
C LEU A 346 -22.84 10.57 12.71
N GLY A 347 -21.89 11.51 12.82
CA GLY A 347 -21.68 12.33 14.02
C GLY A 347 -20.91 11.61 15.12
N GLN A 348 -20.40 10.39 14.89
CA GLN A 348 -19.62 9.62 15.87
C GLN A 348 -18.12 9.98 15.77
N THR A 349 -17.79 11.26 15.97
CA THR A 349 -16.46 11.83 15.69
C THR A 349 -15.33 11.19 16.51
N VAL A 350 -15.58 10.92 17.81
CA VAL A 350 -14.59 10.26 18.69
C VAL A 350 -14.26 8.85 18.19
N HIS A 351 -15.29 8.09 17.80
CA HIS A 351 -15.09 6.75 17.25
C HIS A 351 -14.42 6.80 15.88
N ALA A 352 -14.80 7.73 15.02
CA ALA A 352 -14.16 7.95 13.73
C ALA A 352 -12.66 8.25 13.87
N HIS A 353 -12.29 9.14 14.81
CA HIS A 353 -10.90 9.46 15.11
C HIS A 353 -10.10 8.20 15.49
N PHE A 354 -10.65 7.37 16.37
CA PHE A 354 -10.02 6.10 16.76
C PHE A 354 -9.82 5.17 15.55
N ILE A 355 -10.82 5.03 14.68
CA ILE A 355 -10.76 4.19 13.47
C ILE A 355 -9.72 4.71 12.48
N PHE A 356 -9.62 6.03 12.26
CA PHE A 356 -8.58 6.59 11.40
C PHE A 356 -7.18 6.32 11.95
N ARG A 357 -6.98 6.41 13.28
CA ARG A 357 -5.70 6.04 13.89
C ARG A 357 -5.36 4.57 13.70
N GLN A 358 -6.33 3.67 13.84
CA GLN A 358 -6.14 2.25 13.52
C GLN A 358 -5.78 2.03 12.04
N ALA A 359 -6.36 2.82 11.12
CA ALA A 359 -6.01 2.77 9.70
C ALA A 359 -4.54 3.13 9.49
N ILE A 360 -4.07 4.23 10.11
CA ILE A 360 -2.68 4.68 10.06
C ILE A 360 -1.76 3.59 10.61
N GLU A 361 -2.04 3.07 11.79
CA GLU A 361 -1.22 2.03 12.43
C GLU A 361 -1.13 0.76 11.59
N SER A 362 -2.28 0.28 11.08
CA SER A 362 -2.31 -0.91 10.22
C SER A 362 -1.56 -0.74 8.91
N ALA A 363 -1.61 0.47 8.32
CA ALA A 363 -0.86 0.80 7.11
C ALA A 363 0.65 0.92 7.40
N HIS A 364 1.01 1.52 8.53
CA HIS A 364 2.40 1.69 8.95
C HIS A 364 3.10 0.36 9.23
N GLN A 365 2.41 -0.61 9.84
CA GLN A 365 2.94 -1.96 10.09
C GLN A 365 3.41 -2.68 8.81
N VAL A 366 2.88 -2.29 7.65
CA VAL A 366 3.20 -2.88 6.35
C VAL A 366 3.90 -1.90 5.41
N ASN A 367 4.44 -0.81 5.97
CA ASN A 367 5.13 0.26 5.24
C ASN A 367 4.32 0.85 4.07
N ALA A 368 2.98 0.90 4.19
CA ALA A 368 2.09 1.44 3.18
C ALA A 368 1.90 2.96 3.37
N LEU A 369 2.97 3.74 3.21
CA LEU A 369 3.05 5.16 3.55
C LEU A 369 1.99 6.02 2.84
N ASN A 370 1.66 5.71 1.58
CA ASN A 370 0.58 6.41 0.86
C ASN A 370 -0.80 6.24 1.54
N ILE A 371 -1.05 5.09 2.16
CA ILE A 371 -2.30 4.84 2.89
C ILE A 371 -2.27 5.55 4.24
N CYS A 372 -1.10 5.59 4.92
CA CYS A 372 -0.94 6.38 6.14
C CYS A 372 -1.28 7.85 5.88
N GLY A 373 -0.69 8.42 4.81
CA GLY A 373 -0.97 9.79 4.41
C GLY A 373 -2.44 10.02 4.05
N LEU A 374 -3.05 9.11 3.27
CA LEU A 374 -4.47 9.18 2.93
C LEU A 374 -5.36 9.16 4.17
N ALA A 375 -5.09 8.27 5.13
CA ALA A 375 -5.85 8.15 6.37
C ALA A 375 -5.77 9.43 7.21
N ALA A 376 -4.56 10.00 7.35
CA ALA A 376 -4.35 11.23 8.10
C ALA A 376 -5.03 12.44 7.43
N LEU A 377 -4.92 12.58 6.11
CA LEU A 377 -5.62 13.66 5.38
C LEU A 377 -7.14 13.51 5.45
N THR A 378 -7.65 12.28 5.35
CA THR A 378 -9.10 12.01 5.44
C THR A 378 -9.63 12.26 6.85
N LEU A 379 -8.86 11.94 7.89
CA LEU A 379 -9.19 12.29 9.26
C LEU A 379 -9.37 13.82 9.41
N ILE A 380 -8.44 14.60 8.84
CA ILE A 380 -8.54 16.07 8.89
C ILE A 380 -9.78 16.56 8.12
N GLU A 381 -10.11 15.97 6.98
CA GLU A 381 -11.27 16.39 6.17
C GLU A 381 -12.60 16.07 6.83
N GLU A 382 -12.76 14.89 7.40
CA GLU A 382 -14.05 14.41 7.89
C GLU A 382 -14.35 14.85 9.33
N ILE A 383 -13.31 15.19 10.14
CA ILE A 383 -13.51 15.67 11.51
C ILE A 383 -13.20 17.16 11.56
N GLN A 384 -14.26 17.96 11.68
CA GLN A 384 -14.14 19.42 11.63
C GLN A 384 -13.56 20.03 12.91
N GLU A 385 -13.90 19.48 14.07
CA GLU A 385 -13.52 19.99 15.39
C GLU A 385 -12.29 19.25 15.95
N LEU A 386 -11.20 19.25 15.18
CA LEU A 386 -9.92 18.73 15.68
C LEU A 386 -9.18 19.82 16.49
N PRO A 387 -8.62 19.49 17.68
CA PRO A 387 -7.69 20.36 18.35
C PRO A 387 -6.54 20.76 17.41
N GLN A 388 -6.12 22.03 17.45
CA GLN A 388 -5.14 22.58 16.50
C GLN A 388 -3.82 21.80 16.50
N ASN A 389 -3.34 21.40 17.67
CA ASN A 389 -2.14 20.58 17.81
C ASN A 389 -2.27 19.21 17.13
N VAL A 390 -3.46 18.58 17.21
CA VAL A 390 -3.74 17.29 16.55
C VAL A 390 -3.81 17.45 15.04
N LEU A 391 -4.48 18.50 14.56
CA LEU A 391 -4.60 18.85 13.16
C LEU A 391 -3.23 19.10 12.52
N GLN A 392 -2.39 19.93 13.16
CA GLN A 392 -1.03 20.22 12.69
C GLN A 392 -0.14 18.98 12.71
N ALA A 393 -0.21 18.14 13.75
CA ALA A 393 0.56 16.91 13.85
C ALA A 393 0.16 15.91 12.76
N ALA A 394 -1.14 15.70 12.54
CA ALA A 394 -1.65 14.81 11.51
C ALA A 394 -1.23 15.27 10.10
N TYR A 395 -1.30 16.58 9.82
CA TYR A 395 -0.85 17.14 8.54
C TYR A 395 0.66 16.98 8.32
N ARG A 396 1.47 17.25 9.35
CA ARG A 396 2.94 17.09 9.28
C ARG A 396 3.31 15.64 8.96
N GLN A 397 2.71 14.68 9.66
CA GLN A 397 2.92 13.26 9.40
C GLN A 397 2.48 12.86 7.99
N ALA A 398 1.30 13.33 7.54
CA ALA A 398 0.83 13.06 6.18
C ALA A 398 1.81 13.58 5.13
N ARG A 399 2.36 14.79 5.32
CA ARG A 399 3.38 15.37 4.43
C ARG A 399 4.65 14.54 4.37
N GLU A 400 5.13 14.03 5.50
CA GLU A 400 6.30 13.15 5.56
C GLU A 400 6.06 11.84 4.81
N TRP A 401 4.94 11.17 5.08
CA TRP A 401 4.59 9.90 4.43
C TRP A 401 4.37 10.05 2.93
N LEU A 402 3.88 11.19 2.48
CA LEU A 402 3.58 11.45 1.07
C LEU A 402 4.72 12.16 0.32
N ALA A 403 5.86 12.43 0.95
CA ALA A 403 6.98 13.16 0.35
C ALA A 403 7.45 12.54 -0.99
N ASN A 404 7.51 11.21 -1.06
CA ASN A 404 7.93 10.45 -2.24
C ASN A 404 6.75 9.90 -3.05
N SER A 405 5.51 10.29 -2.73
CA SER A 405 4.33 9.80 -3.45
C SER A 405 4.31 10.32 -4.88
N GLN A 406 4.08 9.44 -5.85
CA GLN A 406 3.88 9.81 -7.26
C GLN A 406 2.40 9.98 -7.61
N SER A 407 1.47 9.80 -6.65
CA SER A 407 0.03 9.94 -6.88
C SER A 407 -0.38 11.43 -6.99
N PRO A 408 -0.83 11.90 -8.17
CA PRO A 408 -1.30 13.28 -8.34
C PRO A 408 -2.45 13.62 -7.40
N GLU A 409 -3.34 12.65 -7.17
CA GLU A 409 -4.51 12.81 -6.33
C GLU A 409 -4.15 12.99 -4.85
N LEU A 410 -3.17 12.24 -4.33
CA LEU A 410 -2.71 12.43 -2.96
C LEU A 410 -1.97 13.76 -2.79
N LYS A 411 -1.24 14.20 -3.82
CA LYS A 411 -0.60 15.52 -3.83
C LYS A 411 -1.63 16.65 -3.82
N LEU A 412 -2.68 16.54 -4.65
CA LEU A 412 -3.77 17.50 -4.66
C LEU A 412 -4.50 17.54 -3.31
N LYS A 413 -4.85 16.37 -2.77
CA LYS A 413 -5.48 16.25 -1.46
C LYS A 413 -4.63 16.84 -0.35
N LEU A 414 -3.31 16.65 -0.40
CA LEU A 414 -2.37 17.26 0.56
C LEU A 414 -2.39 18.80 0.47
N ALA A 415 -2.45 19.34 -0.76
CA ALA A 415 -2.54 20.78 -0.98
C ALA A 415 -3.88 21.37 -0.48
N ASP A 416 -5.00 20.69 -0.75
CA ASP A 416 -6.34 21.11 -0.30
C ASP A 416 -6.42 21.16 1.23
N VAL A 417 -5.88 20.14 1.90
CA VAL A 417 -5.84 20.10 3.37
C VAL A 417 -4.89 21.16 3.94
N ALA A 418 -3.79 21.49 3.25
CA ALA A 418 -2.87 22.56 3.68
C ALA A 418 -3.60 23.89 3.85
N CYS A 419 -4.47 24.26 2.91
CA CYS A 419 -5.27 25.49 3.00
C CYS A 419 -6.12 25.53 4.29
N ARG A 420 -6.71 24.39 4.68
CA ARG A 420 -7.48 24.28 5.92
C ARG A 420 -6.60 24.42 7.16
N VAL A 421 -5.43 23.80 7.16
CA VAL A 421 -4.47 23.90 8.28
C VAL A 421 -4.00 25.33 8.46
N VAL A 422 -3.68 26.04 7.37
CA VAL A 422 -3.28 27.45 7.41
C VAL A 422 -4.44 28.32 7.91
N ALA A 423 -5.66 28.12 7.42
CA ALA A 423 -6.83 28.88 7.86
C ALA A 423 -7.19 28.66 9.33
N SER A 424 -6.76 27.54 9.93
CA SER A 424 -7.00 27.25 11.36
C SER A 424 -5.95 27.89 12.29
N VAL A 425 -4.89 28.49 11.74
CA VAL A 425 -3.93 29.25 12.55
C VAL A 425 -4.61 30.57 12.94
N PRO A 426 -4.78 30.86 14.27
CA PRO A 426 -5.35 32.11 14.67
C PRO A 426 -4.58 33.28 14.09
N THR A 427 -5.27 34.23 13.45
CA THR A 427 -4.69 35.43 12.84
C THR A 427 -4.12 36.40 13.89
N GLU A 428 -4.23 36.07 15.17
CA GLU A 428 -3.72 36.82 16.31
C GLU A 428 -2.39 36.28 16.88
N MET A 429 -1.50 35.78 16.02
CA MET A 429 -0.08 35.91 16.36
C MET A 429 0.32 37.33 15.94
N ASN A 430 0.52 38.19 16.89
CA ASN A 430 1.21 39.46 16.71
C ASN A 430 2.42 39.17 15.83
N THR A 431 2.46 39.79 14.63
CA THR A 431 3.56 39.69 13.69
C THR A 431 4.90 40.09 14.30
N ASP A 432 4.87 40.73 15.46
CA ASP A 432 6.05 41.16 16.22
C ASP A 432 6.77 39.99 16.95
N GLU A 433 6.02 39.02 17.52
CA GLU A 433 6.67 37.87 18.20
C GLU A 433 7.19 36.76 17.23
N ALA A 434 6.58 36.59 16.07
CA ALA A 434 7.03 35.60 15.09
C ALA A 434 8.25 36.08 14.27
N SER A 435 8.40 37.39 14.11
CA SER A 435 9.58 38.00 13.44
C SER A 435 10.79 38.08 14.35
N GLU A 436 10.60 38.16 15.67
CA GLU A 436 11.70 38.20 16.65
C GLU A 436 12.36 36.84 16.89
N ILE A 437 11.69 35.72 16.56
CA ILE A 437 12.26 34.36 16.77
C ILE A 437 13.18 33.95 15.62
N LEU A 438 13.15 34.63 14.46
CA LEU A 438 13.79 34.08 13.27
C LEU A 438 15.10 34.71 12.81
N LEU A 439 15.51 35.89 13.24
CA LEU A 439 16.72 36.47 12.59
C LEU A 439 17.56 37.56 13.31
N THR A 440 17.37 37.96 14.58
CA THR A 440 18.21 39.05 15.11
C THR A 440 18.51 39.04 16.61
N GLU A 441 19.09 37.97 17.17
CA GLU A 441 19.87 38.18 18.40
C GLU A 441 21.25 37.53 18.28
N PRO A 442 22.34 38.28 18.60
CA PRO A 442 23.68 37.74 18.66
C PRO A 442 23.85 36.90 19.93
N GLY A 443 23.61 35.62 19.81
CA GLY A 443 23.83 34.64 20.86
C GLY A 443 24.05 33.29 20.24
N GLY A 444 25.17 32.64 20.55
CA GLY A 444 25.45 31.27 20.04
C GLY A 444 24.36 30.29 20.42
N LEU A 445 24.32 29.14 19.75
CA LEU A 445 23.33 28.05 19.93
C LEU A 445 23.04 27.73 21.41
N LYS A 446 24.04 27.79 22.30
CA LYS A 446 23.89 27.56 23.73
C LYS A 446 22.93 28.53 24.39
N THR A 447 23.03 29.84 24.10
CA THR A 447 22.19 30.89 24.66
C THR A 447 20.74 30.77 24.18
N GLN A 448 20.54 30.37 22.92
CA GLN A 448 19.22 30.15 22.35
C GLN A 448 18.54 28.92 22.96
N LEU A 449 19.29 27.84 23.19
CA LEU A 449 18.80 26.63 23.85
C LEU A 449 18.43 26.91 25.32
N GLU A 450 19.23 27.69 26.06
CA GLU A 450 18.95 28.07 27.45
C GLU A 450 17.68 28.93 27.52
N LYS A 451 17.48 29.91 26.62
CA LYS A 451 16.25 30.71 26.56
C LYS A 451 15.03 29.82 26.30
N HIS A 452 15.13 28.91 25.33
CA HIS A 452 14.04 27.98 24.99
C HIS A 452 13.71 27.02 26.15
N GLU A 453 14.73 26.47 26.83
CA GLU A 453 14.59 25.65 28.03
C GLU A 453 13.80 26.43 29.12
N GLY A 454 14.14 27.68 29.37
CA GLY A 454 13.44 28.54 30.36
C GLY A 454 11.97 28.77 29.98
N LEU A 455 11.67 29.03 28.71
CA LEU A 455 10.30 29.20 28.23
C LEU A 455 9.45 27.94 28.40
N VAL A 456 9.97 26.77 28.05
CA VAL A 456 9.26 25.49 28.20
C VAL A 456 8.98 25.16 29.66
N ILE A 457 9.97 25.36 30.55
CA ILE A 457 9.82 25.14 31.97
C ILE A 457 8.84 26.15 32.58
N GLY A 458 8.90 27.42 32.18
CA GLY A 458 7.99 28.46 32.62
C GLY A 458 6.53 28.18 32.29
N ARG A 459 6.25 27.68 31.07
CA ARG A 459 4.92 27.24 30.65
C ARG A 459 4.43 26.05 31.47
N ALA A 460 5.27 25.02 31.64
CA ALA A 460 4.92 23.85 32.41
C ALA A 460 4.62 24.18 33.88
N LEU A 461 5.34 25.13 34.52
CA LEU A 461 5.05 25.61 35.84
C LEU A 461 3.72 26.37 35.91
N ALA A 462 3.42 27.22 34.93
CA ALA A 462 2.17 27.97 34.86
C ALA A 462 0.96 27.01 34.73
N GLU A 463 1.05 25.97 33.94
CA GLU A 463 0.00 24.99 33.70
C GLU A 463 -0.35 24.15 34.95
N VAL A 464 0.60 23.98 35.85
CA VAL A 464 0.42 23.17 37.08
C VAL A 464 0.44 24.00 38.37
N ASP A 465 0.13 25.28 38.31
CA ASP A 465 0.09 26.21 39.47
C ASP A 465 1.42 26.24 40.26
N GLY A 466 2.56 26.19 39.59
CA GLY A 466 3.89 26.25 40.19
C GLY A 466 4.33 24.97 40.92
N LYS A 467 3.61 23.86 40.79
CA LYS A 467 3.96 22.59 41.45
C LYS A 467 5.07 21.85 40.68
N VAL A 468 6.31 22.04 41.12
CA VAL A 468 7.50 21.48 40.44
C VAL A 468 7.43 19.97 40.21
N THR A 469 6.83 19.19 41.12
CA THR A 469 6.66 17.74 40.95
C THR A 469 5.74 17.40 39.78
N ARG A 470 4.66 18.14 39.58
CA ARG A 470 3.75 17.96 38.45
C ARG A 470 4.35 18.47 37.14
N ALA A 471 5.07 19.60 37.18
CA ALA A 471 5.80 20.12 36.03
C ALA A 471 6.88 19.11 35.55
N ALA A 472 7.58 18.47 36.50
CA ALA A 472 8.54 17.44 36.15
C ALA A 472 7.88 16.23 35.46
N THR A 473 6.70 15.81 35.89
CA THR A 473 5.92 14.76 35.23
C THR A 473 5.44 15.21 33.85
N LEU A 474 4.99 16.46 33.72
CA LEU A 474 4.55 17.01 32.42
C LEU A 474 5.68 17.08 31.40
N LEU A 475 6.91 17.37 31.88
CA LEU A 475 8.12 17.47 31.08
C LEU A 475 8.87 16.14 30.89
N GLU A 476 8.34 15.05 31.46
CA GLU A 476 8.95 13.70 31.43
C GLU A 476 10.39 13.65 31.98
N ILE A 477 10.70 14.53 32.94
CA ILE A 477 12.03 14.56 33.57
C ILE A 477 11.92 14.30 35.08
N ARG A 478 13.05 13.93 35.70
CA ARG A 478 13.08 13.70 37.15
C ARG A 478 12.91 15.01 37.91
N TYR A 479 12.16 14.99 39.00
CA TYR A 479 11.98 16.15 39.88
C TYR A 479 13.31 16.82 40.28
N GLN A 480 14.30 16.03 40.67
CA GLN A 480 15.62 16.52 41.03
C GLN A 480 16.32 17.28 39.90
N SER A 481 16.18 16.80 38.68
CA SER A 481 16.75 17.44 37.49
C SER A 481 16.05 18.76 37.19
N LEU A 482 14.71 18.79 37.25
CA LEU A 482 13.96 20.05 37.07
C LEU A 482 14.26 21.06 38.13
N ALA A 483 14.30 20.65 39.41
CA ALA A 483 14.64 21.55 40.53
C ALA A 483 16.04 22.15 40.35
N TYR A 484 17.03 21.34 39.97
CA TYR A 484 18.40 21.80 39.69
C TYR A 484 18.44 22.80 38.55
N ILE A 485 17.74 22.52 37.41
CA ILE A 485 17.71 23.41 36.24
C ILE A 485 17.09 24.77 36.65
N ILE A 486 15.98 24.77 37.38
CA ILE A 486 15.32 26.00 37.87
C ILE A 486 16.26 26.78 38.79
N GLU A 487 16.96 26.11 39.68
CA GLU A 487 17.81 26.80 40.68
C GLU A 487 19.11 27.35 40.09
N HIS A 488 19.69 26.67 39.11
CA HIS A 488 21.05 27.00 38.62
C HIS A 488 21.07 27.65 37.24
N ARG A 489 20.07 27.38 36.39
CA ARG A 489 20.04 27.91 35.02
C ARG A 489 18.95 28.98 34.84
N HIS A 490 17.81 28.84 35.53
CA HIS A 490 16.67 29.73 35.36
C HIS A 490 16.17 30.28 36.71
N PRO A 491 16.99 31.00 37.48
CA PRO A 491 16.63 31.51 38.79
C PRO A 491 15.43 32.47 38.76
N ASP A 492 15.13 33.11 37.65
CA ASP A 492 13.93 33.91 37.41
C ASP A 492 12.62 33.12 37.57
N LEU A 493 12.64 31.81 37.31
CA LEU A 493 11.49 30.94 37.47
C LEU A 493 11.24 30.51 38.92
N ILE A 494 12.14 30.80 39.84
CA ILE A 494 11.96 30.45 41.26
C ILE A 494 10.71 31.15 41.84
N SER A 495 10.42 32.36 41.43
CA SER A 495 9.23 33.11 41.85
C SER A 495 7.90 32.51 41.36
N LYS A 496 7.94 31.71 40.28
CA LYS A 496 6.77 31.06 39.69
C LYS A 496 6.48 29.69 40.34
N ARG A 497 7.31 29.19 41.24
CA ARG A 497 7.09 27.91 41.93
C ARG A 497 6.34 28.09 43.26
N THR A 498 5.49 27.14 43.60
CA THR A 498 4.80 27.09 44.90
C THR A 498 5.82 26.91 46.02
N PRO A 499 5.81 27.72 47.10
CA PRO A 499 6.78 27.58 48.20
C PRO A 499 6.74 26.18 48.83
N ILE A 500 7.91 25.58 49.06
CA ILE A 500 8.00 24.31 49.76
C ILE A 500 7.64 24.52 51.23
N ARG A 501 6.48 24.03 51.69
CA ARG A 501 6.19 23.93 53.11
C ARG A 501 7.21 23.01 53.78
N ARG A 502 8.22 23.57 54.46
CA ARG A 502 9.09 22.80 55.37
C ARG A 502 8.23 22.18 56.46
N ARG A 503 8.08 20.85 56.48
CA ARG A 503 7.58 20.10 57.64
C ARG A 503 8.43 20.48 58.85
N GLN A 504 7.94 21.25 59.79
CA GLN A 504 8.55 21.40 61.10
C GLN A 504 8.54 20.00 61.72
N ARG A 505 9.73 19.43 61.92
CA ARG A 505 9.90 18.24 62.77
C ARG A 505 9.49 18.64 64.18
N SER A 506 8.37 18.12 64.67
CA SER A 506 7.97 18.28 66.07
C SER A 506 9.06 17.61 66.91
N LYS A 507 9.68 18.44 67.80
CA LYS A 507 10.49 17.94 68.90
C LYS A 507 9.52 17.31 69.94
N LYS A 508 9.18 16.06 69.78
CA LYS A 508 8.62 15.18 70.82
C LYS A 508 9.03 13.77 70.43
N ASP A 509 10.00 13.29 71.17
CA ASP A 509 10.30 11.92 71.59
C ASP A 509 11.80 11.76 71.77
N VAL A 510 12.29 12.48 72.80
CA VAL A 510 13.48 12.07 73.54
C VAL A 510 13.06 12.10 74.98
N LYS A 511 12.49 10.98 75.49
CA LYS A 511 12.51 10.52 76.88
C LYS A 511 11.78 9.19 76.99
N LYS A 512 12.49 8.12 76.89
CA LYS A 512 12.70 7.02 77.84
C LYS A 512 13.51 5.94 77.19
#